data_925c6117198c6b70de7e343a3b165327
#
_entry.id   925c6117198c6b70de7e343a3b165327
#
_cell.length_a   1.000
_cell.length_b   1.000
_cell.length_c   1.000
_cell.angle_alpha   90.00
_cell.angle_beta   90.00
_cell.angle_gamma   90.00
#
_symmetry.space_group_name_H-M   'P 1'
#
loop_
_entity.id
_entity.type
_entity.pdbx_description
1 polymer ?
#
loop_
_entity_poly.entity_id
_entity_poly.type
_entity_poly.pdbx_seq_one_letter_code
_entity_poly.pdbx_strand_id
1 'polypeptide(L)'
;MNGLNTRKSWESYVRASRLIPGGGSSNAQCAPTYYPYPLTLRRGSGSKVWDVDGNEYLDYLLGFGPLILGHCHPRVVQAVKEQVENGLQYAMLDELEIQLAEKIHEMVPNAERIRFSMTGAEATMHAIRIARGYTGRDKIIKFEGHYHGAHDYVLLSIVGSPEAALGSEISPYKVRASPGIPDDTIKNTIVIPWNNPEILEKTVRAHAHELAAIIMEPVMMDIGIAPPEQGYLETAREVTRKHDVLLIFDEVITGFRLAPGGAQQHFGVKPDLSSFAKALGGGFPISAITGRKDIFDQVGPGRIMHAGTFNGNPVSCAAAYATLTELTSNSGEHYRRMHEIGMKLQDGLTKIVGSSGVEAIVQGMAHLGVQILFTPLKKIRNYREFLTCNGSKFNAYHKEMLKRGVLVHPSQYQHMFVSTAHTEDDINKTLKAAQEALKAIS
;
A
#
# COMPACT_ATOMS: atom_id res chain seq x y z
N MET A 1 25.58 23.58 -14.32
CA MET A 1 24.63 22.45 -14.08
C MET A 1 25.34 21.44 -13.22
N ASN A 2 25.16 21.48 -11.91
CA ASN A 2 25.59 20.39 -11.04
C ASN A 2 24.52 19.29 -11.16
N GLY A 3 24.58 18.55 -12.27
CA GLY A 3 23.64 17.46 -12.54
C GLY A 3 24.17 16.16 -11.95
N LEU A 4 23.29 15.37 -11.36
CA LEU A 4 23.55 13.97 -11.03
C LEU A 4 24.17 13.26 -12.26
N ASN A 5 25.29 12.57 -12.07
CA ASN A 5 25.78 11.67 -13.10
C ASN A 5 24.90 10.40 -13.11
N THR A 6 24.16 10.17 -14.16
CA THR A 6 23.25 9.01 -14.32
C THR A 6 23.53 8.23 -15.60
N ARG A 7 24.76 8.33 -16.15
CA ARG A 7 25.14 7.69 -17.43
C ARG A 7 24.96 6.18 -17.41
N LYS A 8 25.40 5.50 -16.36
CA LYS A 8 25.26 4.03 -16.26
C LYS A 8 23.80 3.61 -16.07
N SER A 9 23.02 4.40 -15.33
CA SER A 9 21.58 4.22 -15.21
C SER A 9 20.89 4.32 -16.57
N TRP A 10 21.28 5.28 -17.42
CA TRP A 10 20.78 5.38 -18.79
C TRP A 10 21.11 4.15 -19.63
N GLU A 11 22.38 3.73 -19.63
CA GLU A 11 22.83 2.53 -20.35
C GLU A 11 22.05 1.30 -19.90
N SER A 12 21.79 1.17 -18.60
CA SER A 12 20.99 0.08 -18.03
C SER A 12 19.51 0.16 -18.43
N TYR A 13 18.91 1.36 -18.40
CA TYR A 13 17.53 1.58 -18.84
C TYR A 13 17.34 1.24 -20.33
N VAL A 14 18.26 1.68 -21.20
CA VAL A 14 18.24 1.34 -22.63
C VAL A 14 18.33 -0.17 -22.86
N ARG A 15 19.18 -0.87 -22.11
CA ARG A 15 19.27 -2.34 -22.17
C ARG A 15 17.99 -3.01 -21.69
N ALA A 16 17.45 -2.57 -20.54
CA ALA A 16 16.23 -3.10 -19.98
C ALA A 16 15.05 -2.94 -20.93
N SER A 17 14.88 -1.76 -21.52
CA SER A 17 13.77 -1.45 -22.44
C SER A 17 13.74 -2.30 -23.71
N ARG A 18 14.84 -2.94 -24.07
CA ARG A 18 14.90 -3.89 -25.21
C ARG A 18 14.29 -5.26 -24.88
N LEU A 19 14.28 -5.63 -23.60
CA LEU A 19 13.89 -6.98 -23.15
C LEU A 19 12.67 -6.96 -22.23
N ILE A 20 12.51 -5.90 -21.45
CA ILE A 20 11.44 -5.73 -20.47
C ILE A 20 10.57 -4.56 -20.96
N PRO A 21 9.30 -4.80 -21.32
CA PRO A 21 8.40 -3.74 -21.75
C PRO A 21 8.37 -2.58 -20.74
N GLY A 22 8.63 -1.36 -21.23
CA GLY A 22 8.74 -0.16 -20.39
C GLY A 22 10.05 -0.04 -19.58
N GLY A 23 10.92 -1.05 -19.59
CA GLY A 23 12.17 -1.08 -18.84
C GLY A 23 12.04 -1.57 -17.40
N GLY A 24 10.85 -2.03 -16.97
CA GLY A 24 10.60 -2.57 -15.64
C GLY A 24 9.40 -3.50 -15.60
N SER A 25 9.36 -4.41 -14.62
CA SER A 25 8.32 -5.45 -14.52
C SER A 25 7.00 -4.95 -13.91
N SER A 26 6.92 -3.69 -13.52
CA SER A 26 5.70 -3.05 -13.03
C SER A 26 5.56 -1.64 -13.61
N ASN A 27 4.35 -1.25 -14.01
CA ASN A 27 4.07 0.10 -14.52
C ASN A 27 4.52 1.20 -13.54
N ALA A 28 4.42 0.94 -12.23
CA ALA A 28 4.89 1.87 -11.22
C ALA A 28 6.42 2.03 -11.19
N GLN A 29 7.19 1.04 -11.65
CA GLN A 29 8.67 1.09 -11.71
C GLN A 29 9.20 1.79 -12.95
N CYS A 30 8.38 1.91 -14.01
CA CYS A 30 8.79 2.45 -15.31
C CYS A 30 7.88 3.59 -15.79
N ALA A 31 7.20 4.29 -14.87
CA ALA A 31 6.34 5.40 -15.23
C ALA A 31 7.13 6.49 -15.98
N PRO A 32 6.57 7.06 -17.08
CA PRO A 32 7.24 8.06 -17.90
C PRO A 32 7.50 9.38 -17.15
N THR A 33 6.94 9.52 -15.97
CA THR A 33 7.15 10.68 -15.08
C THR A 33 8.47 10.64 -14.33
N TYR A 34 9.19 9.50 -14.29
CA TYR A 34 10.51 9.43 -13.67
C TYR A 34 11.52 10.37 -14.36
N TYR A 35 12.28 11.08 -13.55
CA TYR A 35 13.31 12.01 -14.02
C TYR A 35 14.72 11.51 -13.65
N PRO A 36 15.68 11.59 -14.57
CA PRO A 36 15.54 11.84 -16.01
C PRO A 36 14.90 10.66 -16.77
N TYR A 37 14.82 9.51 -16.15
CA TYR A 37 14.25 8.20 -16.50
C TYR A 37 14.30 7.34 -15.23
N PRO A 38 13.71 6.13 -15.19
CA PRO A 38 13.85 5.23 -14.05
C PRO A 38 15.33 4.93 -13.75
N LEU A 39 15.79 5.30 -12.55
CA LEU A 39 17.16 5.02 -12.13
C LEU A 39 17.35 3.53 -11.85
N THR A 40 18.54 3.02 -12.15
CA THR A 40 18.93 1.64 -11.82
C THR A 40 19.59 1.61 -10.46
N LEU A 41 18.87 1.10 -9.45
CA LEU A 41 19.41 0.95 -8.10
C LEU A 41 20.26 -0.32 -7.99
N ARG A 42 21.34 -0.24 -7.22
CA ARG A 42 22.28 -1.35 -7.00
C ARG A 42 22.32 -1.83 -5.54
N ARG A 43 22.08 -0.95 -4.58
CA ARG A 43 22.24 -1.24 -3.16
C ARG A 43 21.22 -0.46 -2.33
N GLY A 44 20.78 -1.06 -1.22
CA GLY A 44 20.03 -0.39 -0.16
C GLY A 44 20.62 -0.71 1.22
N SER A 45 20.58 0.22 2.17
CA SER A 45 20.98 0.00 3.56
C SER A 45 20.31 1.05 4.46
N GLY A 46 19.58 0.60 5.47
CA GLY A 46 18.84 1.49 6.37
C GLY A 46 17.83 2.34 5.60
N SER A 47 17.90 3.66 5.73
CA SER A 47 17.04 4.64 5.06
C SER A 47 17.50 5.03 3.65
N LYS A 48 18.56 4.40 3.12
CA LYS A 48 19.25 4.86 1.91
C LYS A 48 19.34 3.83 0.81
N VAL A 49 19.40 4.33 -0.43
CA VAL A 49 19.69 3.54 -1.63
C VAL A 49 20.80 4.19 -2.46
N TRP A 50 21.49 3.39 -3.26
CA TRP A 50 22.52 3.81 -4.20
C TRP A 50 22.20 3.30 -5.60
N ASP A 51 22.34 4.19 -6.58
CA ASP A 51 22.23 3.79 -7.98
C ASP A 51 23.54 3.16 -8.50
N VAL A 52 23.52 2.70 -9.74
CA VAL A 52 24.69 2.11 -10.41
C VAL A 52 25.77 3.11 -10.76
N ASP A 53 25.48 4.40 -10.74
CA ASP A 53 26.42 5.50 -10.92
C ASP A 53 27.14 5.89 -9.63
N GLY A 54 26.63 5.41 -8.46
CA GLY A 54 27.18 5.65 -7.13
C GLY A 54 26.54 6.80 -6.37
N ASN A 55 25.48 7.41 -6.91
CA ASN A 55 24.73 8.44 -6.18
C ASN A 55 23.96 7.82 -5.00
N GLU A 56 23.98 8.48 -3.85
CA GLU A 56 23.23 8.13 -2.64
C GLU A 56 21.94 8.94 -2.57
N TYR A 57 20.85 8.26 -2.17
CA TYR A 57 19.54 8.87 -1.96
C TYR A 57 18.96 8.44 -0.63
N LEU A 58 18.33 9.37 0.09
CA LEU A 58 17.37 9.05 1.15
C LEU A 58 16.11 8.47 0.49
N ASP A 59 15.72 7.27 0.88
CA ASP A 59 14.65 6.51 0.21
C ASP A 59 13.32 6.61 0.97
N TYR A 60 12.38 7.37 0.40
CA TYR A 60 11.00 7.44 0.86
C TYR A 60 10.03 6.58 0.03
N LEU A 61 10.53 5.83 -0.96
CA LEU A 61 9.73 4.81 -1.64
C LEU A 61 9.65 3.52 -0.82
N LEU A 62 10.76 3.13 -0.19
CA LEU A 62 10.87 1.92 0.63
C LEU A 62 10.27 0.68 -0.06
N GLY A 63 10.49 0.56 -1.40
CA GLY A 63 9.93 -0.51 -2.22
C GLY A 63 8.40 -0.49 -2.33
N PHE A 64 7.76 0.67 -2.23
CA PHE A 64 6.31 0.88 -2.10
C PHE A 64 5.74 0.39 -0.74
N GLY A 65 6.53 0.53 0.32
CA GLY A 65 6.10 0.35 1.70
C GLY A 65 6.50 -0.93 2.44
N PRO A 66 7.00 -2.01 1.79
CA PRO A 66 7.38 -3.23 2.53
C PRO A 66 8.55 -3.02 3.49
N LEU A 67 9.48 -2.12 3.21
CA LEU A 67 10.72 -1.95 3.98
C LEU A 67 10.50 -1.10 5.25
N ILE A 68 9.59 -1.54 6.12
CA ILE A 68 9.24 -0.85 7.35
C ILE A 68 10.41 -0.73 8.33
N LEU A 69 11.31 -1.71 8.35
CA LEU A 69 12.56 -1.71 9.12
C LEU A 69 13.74 -1.05 8.37
N GLY A 70 13.50 -0.53 7.16
CA GLY A 70 14.55 -0.08 6.26
C GLY A 70 15.19 -1.21 5.45
N HIS A 71 16.17 -0.85 4.61
CA HIS A 71 16.89 -1.79 3.76
C HIS A 71 17.86 -2.65 4.57
N CYS A 72 17.91 -3.95 4.26
CA CYS A 72 18.89 -4.90 4.79
C CYS A 72 18.97 -4.92 6.32
N HIS A 73 17.81 -4.93 7.00
CA HIS A 73 17.80 -5.02 8.47
C HIS A 73 18.54 -6.29 8.93
N PRO A 74 19.51 -6.21 9.88
CA PRO A 74 20.40 -7.32 10.23
C PRO A 74 19.68 -8.60 10.62
N ARG A 75 18.63 -8.52 11.46
CA ARG A 75 17.85 -9.69 11.90
C ARG A 75 17.11 -10.36 10.76
N VAL A 76 16.52 -9.59 9.84
CA VAL A 76 15.82 -10.15 8.67
C VAL A 76 16.83 -10.83 7.74
N VAL A 77 17.96 -10.17 7.46
CA VAL A 77 19.04 -10.75 6.63
C VAL A 77 19.57 -12.05 7.24
N GLN A 78 19.77 -12.10 8.56
CA GLN A 78 20.27 -13.29 9.24
C GLN A 78 19.26 -14.45 9.15
N ALA A 79 17.99 -14.22 9.48
CA ALA A 79 16.95 -15.24 9.41
C ALA A 79 16.81 -15.84 7.99
N VAL A 80 16.90 -14.99 6.97
CA VAL A 80 16.86 -15.42 5.57
C VAL A 80 18.08 -16.28 5.22
N LYS A 81 19.29 -15.90 5.63
CA LYS A 81 20.50 -16.69 5.37
C LYS A 81 20.42 -18.07 6.01
N GLU A 82 20.00 -18.15 7.27
CA GLU A 82 19.82 -19.41 7.99
C GLU A 82 18.80 -20.30 7.28
N GLN A 83 17.67 -19.72 6.84
CA GLN A 83 16.63 -20.50 6.16
C GLN A 83 17.07 -20.99 4.76
N VAL A 84 17.83 -20.19 4.02
CA VAL A 84 18.35 -20.61 2.71
C VAL A 84 19.27 -21.85 2.83
N GLU A 85 20.01 -21.97 3.94
CA GLU A 85 20.86 -23.14 4.23
C GLU A 85 20.03 -24.38 4.62
N ASN A 86 18.82 -24.20 5.20
CA ASN A 86 17.93 -25.27 5.62
C ASN A 86 16.98 -25.75 4.51
N GLY A 87 16.74 -24.95 3.48
CA GLY A 87 15.87 -25.28 2.34
C GLY A 87 15.06 -24.11 1.85
N LEU A 88 14.72 -24.16 0.56
CA LEU A 88 14.11 -23.03 -0.15
C LEU A 88 12.59 -23.17 -0.31
N GLN A 89 12.09 -24.41 -0.42
CA GLN A 89 10.68 -24.71 -0.65
C GLN A 89 10.38 -26.14 -0.25
N TYR A 90 9.25 -26.32 0.46
CA TYR A 90 8.75 -27.63 0.83
C TYR A 90 7.37 -27.86 0.24
N ALA A 91 7.06 -29.12 -0.13
CA ALA A 91 5.72 -29.51 -0.56
C ALA A 91 4.80 -29.92 0.62
N MET A 92 5.27 -29.68 1.82
CA MET A 92 4.62 -30.04 3.10
C MET A 92 4.63 -28.82 4.02
N LEU A 93 3.93 -28.94 5.14
CA LEU A 93 3.87 -27.91 6.18
C LEU A 93 5.28 -27.62 6.74
N ASP A 94 5.54 -26.35 6.99
CA ASP A 94 6.81 -25.84 7.54
C ASP A 94 6.58 -25.22 8.93
N GLU A 95 7.52 -25.41 9.83
CA GLU A 95 7.46 -24.87 11.20
C GLU A 95 7.42 -23.34 11.23
N LEU A 96 8.15 -22.67 10.31
CA LEU A 96 8.13 -21.20 10.22
C LEU A 96 6.78 -20.67 9.76
N GLU A 97 6.06 -21.41 8.91
CA GLU A 97 4.69 -21.05 8.53
C GLU A 97 3.76 -21.07 9.74
N ILE A 98 3.91 -22.07 10.62
CA ILE A 98 3.13 -22.20 11.88
C ILE A 98 3.45 -21.03 12.81
N GLN A 99 4.74 -20.79 13.10
CA GLN A 99 5.19 -19.71 13.99
C GLN A 99 4.75 -18.33 13.48
N LEU A 100 4.80 -18.11 12.18
CA LEU A 100 4.31 -16.87 11.57
C LEU A 100 2.80 -16.73 11.73
N ALA A 101 2.03 -17.82 11.55
CA ALA A 101 0.59 -17.81 11.74
C ALA A 101 0.22 -17.50 13.20
N GLU A 102 0.92 -18.12 14.17
CA GLU A 102 0.75 -17.83 15.59
C GLU A 102 1.06 -16.35 15.90
N LYS A 103 2.15 -15.82 15.36
CA LYS A 103 2.53 -14.41 15.54
C LYS A 103 1.48 -13.45 14.99
N ILE A 104 0.93 -13.73 13.82
CA ILE A 104 -0.14 -12.90 13.23
C ILE A 104 -1.44 -13.04 14.07
N HIS A 105 -1.77 -14.24 14.53
CA HIS A 105 -2.93 -14.49 15.40
C HIS A 105 -2.88 -13.64 16.69
N GLU A 106 -1.71 -13.51 17.29
CA GLU A 106 -1.49 -12.68 18.48
C GLU A 106 -1.65 -11.18 18.21
N MET A 107 -1.25 -10.73 17.01
CA MET A 107 -1.18 -9.30 16.68
C MET A 107 -2.48 -8.74 16.10
N VAL A 108 -3.18 -9.51 15.28
CA VAL A 108 -4.26 -9.02 14.41
C VAL A 108 -5.63 -9.39 14.96
N PRO A 109 -6.52 -8.41 15.26
CA PRO A 109 -7.80 -8.63 15.93
C PRO A 109 -8.75 -9.63 15.26
N ASN A 110 -8.75 -9.73 13.90
CA ASN A 110 -9.62 -10.67 13.18
C ASN A 110 -8.93 -11.99 12.77
N ALA A 111 -7.68 -12.21 13.15
CA ALA A 111 -6.92 -13.38 12.72
C ALA A 111 -7.27 -14.66 13.50
N GLU A 112 -8.55 -15.09 13.48
CA GLU A 112 -8.96 -16.40 14.02
C GLU A 112 -8.45 -17.55 13.16
N ARG A 113 -8.30 -17.32 11.85
CA ARG A 113 -7.69 -18.22 10.86
C ARG A 113 -6.89 -17.44 9.86
N ILE A 114 -5.89 -18.09 9.28
CA ILE A 114 -4.89 -17.46 8.38
C ILE A 114 -4.63 -18.38 7.19
N ARG A 115 -4.42 -17.79 6.02
CA ARG A 115 -3.85 -18.43 4.82
C ARG A 115 -2.81 -17.51 4.20
N PHE A 116 -1.69 -18.07 3.76
CA PHE A 116 -0.61 -17.33 3.11
C PHE A 116 -0.71 -17.41 1.58
N SER A 117 -0.26 -16.35 0.91
CA SER A 117 -0.04 -16.25 -0.53
C SER A 117 1.24 -15.43 -0.76
N MET A 118 1.57 -15.10 -2.02
CA MET A 118 2.82 -14.38 -2.32
C MET A 118 2.65 -12.88 -2.45
N THR A 119 1.51 -12.41 -2.95
CA THR A 119 1.28 -10.99 -3.28
C THR A 119 -0.01 -10.46 -2.67
N GLY A 120 -0.06 -9.13 -2.45
CA GLY A 120 -1.30 -8.48 -2.00
C GLY A 120 -2.45 -8.68 -2.99
N ALA A 121 -2.16 -8.73 -4.29
CA ALA A 121 -3.18 -9.00 -5.32
C ALA A 121 -3.78 -10.41 -5.19
N GLU A 122 -2.97 -11.43 -4.88
CA GLU A 122 -3.47 -12.77 -4.58
C GLU A 122 -4.30 -12.79 -3.29
N ALA A 123 -3.85 -12.09 -2.24
CA ALA A 123 -4.59 -12.01 -0.99
C ALA A 123 -5.98 -11.39 -1.18
N THR A 124 -6.10 -10.27 -1.88
CA THR A 124 -7.39 -9.62 -2.16
C THR A 124 -8.26 -10.46 -3.10
N MET A 125 -7.69 -11.09 -4.12
CA MET A 125 -8.39 -12.01 -5.01
C MET A 125 -8.98 -13.19 -4.23
N HIS A 126 -8.20 -13.81 -3.36
CA HIS A 126 -8.66 -14.92 -2.55
C HIS A 126 -9.67 -14.48 -1.48
N ALA A 127 -9.50 -13.32 -0.84
CA ALA A 127 -10.49 -12.79 0.11
C ALA A 127 -11.85 -12.59 -0.54
N ILE A 128 -11.91 -12.06 -1.76
CA ILE A 128 -13.14 -11.93 -2.55
C ILE A 128 -13.72 -13.31 -2.91
N ARG A 129 -12.88 -14.26 -3.33
CA ARG A 129 -13.32 -15.64 -3.63
C ARG A 129 -13.91 -16.32 -2.39
N ILE A 130 -13.26 -16.17 -1.24
CA ILE A 130 -13.73 -16.72 0.03
C ILE A 130 -15.09 -16.10 0.40
N ALA A 131 -15.21 -14.77 0.27
CA ALA A 131 -16.47 -14.09 0.55
C ALA A 131 -17.61 -14.58 -0.34
N ARG A 132 -17.38 -14.71 -1.64
CA ARG A 132 -18.36 -15.25 -2.60
C ARG A 132 -18.75 -16.71 -2.28
N GLY A 133 -17.75 -17.56 -2.01
CA GLY A 133 -17.98 -18.96 -1.70
C GLY A 133 -18.73 -19.18 -0.38
N TYR A 134 -18.47 -18.33 0.62
CA TYR A 134 -19.17 -18.38 1.91
C TYR A 134 -20.61 -17.88 1.82
N THR A 135 -20.85 -16.78 1.10
CA THR A 135 -22.19 -16.15 1.02
C THR A 135 -23.08 -16.73 -0.08
N GLY A 136 -22.51 -17.41 -1.08
CA GLY A 136 -23.21 -17.81 -2.30
C GLY A 136 -23.63 -16.65 -3.19
N ARG A 137 -23.06 -15.46 -3.00
CA ARG A 137 -23.37 -14.22 -3.74
C ARG A 137 -22.19 -13.80 -4.60
N ASP A 138 -22.44 -13.07 -5.71
CA ASP A 138 -21.41 -12.75 -6.71
C ASP A 138 -20.86 -11.34 -6.62
N LYS A 139 -21.71 -10.36 -6.23
CA LYS A 139 -21.31 -8.95 -6.30
C LYS A 139 -20.45 -8.52 -5.14
N ILE A 140 -19.58 -7.55 -5.43
CA ILE A 140 -18.77 -6.83 -4.42
C ILE A 140 -18.94 -5.33 -4.60
N ILE A 141 -18.78 -4.57 -3.52
CA ILE A 141 -18.58 -3.13 -3.56
C ILE A 141 -17.09 -2.85 -3.38
N LYS A 142 -16.56 -1.93 -4.19
CA LYS A 142 -15.27 -1.25 -3.99
C LYS A 142 -15.44 0.25 -4.09
N PHE A 143 -14.43 1.01 -3.70
CA PHE A 143 -14.48 2.47 -3.71
C PHE A 143 -13.67 3.05 -4.87
N GLU A 144 -14.17 4.17 -5.42
CA GLU A 144 -13.49 4.92 -6.46
C GLU A 144 -12.12 5.39 -5.96
N GLY A 145 -11.08 5.16 -6.76
CA GLY A 145 -9.70 5.48 -6.42
C GLY A 145 -8.94 4.42 -5.62
N HIS A 146 -9.61 3.49 -4.93
CA HIS A 146 -8.93 2.42 -4.20
C HIS A 146 -8.22 1.44 -5.13
N TYR A 147 -7.05 0.96 -4.70
CA TYR A 147 -6.27 -0.05 -5.41
C TYR A 147 -6.15 -1.33 -4.58
N HIS A 148 -6.59 -2.45 -5.13
CA HIS A 148 -6.60 -3.76 -4.47
C HIS A 148 -5.81 -4.83 -5.22
N GLY A 149 -4.83 -4.44 -6.02
CA GLY A 149 -4.06 -5.35 -6.87
C GLY A 149 -4.54 -5.39 -8.32
N ALA A 150 -3.78 -6.10 -9.16
CA ALA A 150 -3.95 -6.10 -10.62
C ALA A 150 -4.80 -7.27 -11.11
N HIS A 151 -5.84 -7.69 -10.37
CA HIS A 151 -6.79 -8.69 -10.85
C HIS A 151 -8.11 -8.04 -11.31
N ASP A 152 -8.76 -8.65 -12.28
CA ASP A 152 -9.83 -8.06 -13.07
C ASP A 152 -11.06 -7.58 -12.28
N TYR A 153 -11.38 -8.19 -11.13
CA TYR A 153 -12.53 -7.78 -10.33
C TYR A 153 -12.37 -6.42 -9.64
N VAL A 154 -11.15 -5.95 -9.43
CA VAL A 154 -10.86 -4.73 -8.66
C VAL A 154 -10.03 -3.71 -9.43
N LEU A 155 -9.49 -4.08 -10.60
CA LEU A 155 -8.71 -3.16 -11.45
C LEU A 155 -9.64 -2.21 -12.24
N LEU A 156 -10.51 -1.56 -11.50
CA LEU A 156 -11.57 -0.67 -11.98
C LEU A 156 -11.54 0.62 -11.18
N SER A 157 -11.74 1.75 -11.83
CA SER A 157 -11.88 3.09 -11.21
C SER A 157 -10.82 3.33 -10.13
N ILE A 158 -9.57 2.95 -10.43
CA ILE A 158 -8.41 3.20 -9.57
C ILE A 158 -7.88 4.61 -9.80
N VAL A 159 -6.96 5.05 -8.96
CA VAL A 159 -6.20 6.29 -9.17
C VAL A 159 -5.56 6.29 -10.56
N GLY A 160 -5.64 7.43 -11.25
CA GLY A 160 -5.21 7.57 -12.65
C GLY A 160 -6.31 7.33 -13.69
N SER A 161 -7.53 6.92 -13.28
CA SER A 161 -8.68 6.88 -14.17
C SER A 161 -9.02 8.29 -14.69
N PRO A 162 -9.26 8.47 -16.02
CA PRO A 162 -9.54 9.79 -16.58
C PRO A 162 -10.81 10.40 -15.99
N GLU A 163 -10.76 11.67 -15.56
CA GLU A 163 -11.90 12.37 -14.96
C GLU A 163 -13.15 12.33 -15.83
N ALA A 164 -12.99 12.57 -17.14
CA ALA A 164 -14.10 12.55 -18.12
C ALA A 164 -14.82 11.18 -18.20
N ALA A 165 -14.19 10.09 -17.75
CA ALA A 165 -14.76 8.75 -17.79
C ALA A 165 -15.45 8.34 -16.48
N LEU A 166 -15.33 9.14 -15.41
CA LEU A 166 -15.77 8.73 -14.07
C LEU A 166 -17.28 8.85 -13.84
N GLY A 167 -17.98 9.66 -14.60
CA GLY A 167 -19.43 9.90 -14.42
C GLY A 167 -19.76 10.70 -13.14
N SER A 168 -20.95 10.48 -12.61
CA SER A 168 -21.44 11.18 -11.42
C SER A 168 -20.67 10.79 -10.14
N GLU A 169 -20.39 11.76 -9.25
CA GLU A 169 -19.76 11.51 -7.96
C GLU A 169 -20.55 10.56 -7.04
N ILE A 170 -21.87 10.63 -7.10
CA ILE A 170 -22.74 9.78 -6.24
C ILE A 170 -23.03 8.41 -6.87
N SER A 171 -22.71 8.22 -8.14
CA SER A 171 -22.88 6.97 -8.89
C SER A 171 -21.79 6.85 -9.94
N PRO A 172 -20.53 6.58 -9.53
CA PRO A 172 -19.40 6.49 -10.43
C PRO A 172 -19.54 5.42 -11.50
N TYR A 173 -19.02 5.68 -12.69
CA TYR A 173 -18.89 4.66 -13.71
C TYR A 173 -17.78 3.68 -13.37
N LYS A 174 -17.90 2.45 -13.86
CA LYS A 174 -16.90 1.40 -13.76
C LYS A 174 -15.85 1.59 -14.85
N VAL A 175 -14.81 2.36 -14.57
CA VAL A 175 -13.74 2.66 -15.53
C VAL A 175 -12.68 1.56 -15.46
N ARG A 176 -12.51 0.78 -16.54
CA ARG A 176 -11.43 -0.19 -16.63
C ARG A 176 -10.07 0.50 -16.60
N ALA A 177 -9.20 0.04 -15.74
CA ALA A 177 -7.84 0.59 -15.64
C ALA A 177 -6.88 0.00 -16.69
N SER A 178 -7.31 -1.03 -17.41
CA SER A 178 -6.52 -1.67 -18.47
C SER A 178 -7.42 -2.25 -19.56
N PRO A 179 -6.97 -2.21 -20.83
CA PRO A 179 -7.48 -3.11 -21.86
C PRO A 179 -7.35 -4.58 -21.41
N GLY A 180 -8.23 -5.45 -21.90
CA GLY A 180 -8.20 -6.88 -21.60
C GLY A 180 -9.07 -7.32 -20.42
N ILE A 181 -9.62 -6.40 -19.64
CA ILE A 181 -10.59 -6.72 -18.58
C ILE A 181 -11.96 -7.00 -19.24
N PRO A 182 -12.54 -8.21 -19.08
CA PRO A 182 -13.82 -8.57 -19.72
C PRO A 182 -15.01 -7.81 -19.12
N ASP A 183 -16.01 -7.53 -19.93
CA ASP A 183 -17.27 -6.90 -19.48
C ASP A 183 -18.01 -7.72 -18.43
N ASP A 184 -18.02 -9.04 -18.57
CA ASP A 184 -18.69 -9.92 -17.63
C ASP A 184 -18.05 -9.92 -16.25
N THR A 185 -16.74 -9.74 -16.18
CA THR A 185 -16.02 -9.62 -14.90
C THR A 185 -16.45 -8.38 -14.12
N ILE A 186 -16.56 -7.24 -14.80
CA ILE A 186 -16.89 -5.96 -14.15
C ILE A 186 -18.37 -5.80 -13.77
N LYS A 187 -19.27 -6.64 -14.32
CA LYS A 187 -20.70 -6.63 -13.95
C LYS A 187 -20.91 -6.89 -12.45
N ASN A 188 -20.05 -7.74 -11.87
CA ASN A 188 -20.12 -8.16 -10.48
C ASN A 188 -19.39 -7.22 -9.49
N THR A 189 -18.93 -6.06 -9.96
CA THR A 189 -18.32 -5.06 -9.09
C THR A 189 -19.13 -3.77 -9.13
N ILE A 190 -19.50 -3.25 -7.99
CA ILE A 190 -20.16 -1.96 -7.79
C ILE A 190 -19.10 -0.97 -7.30
N VAL A 191 -19.02 0.20 -7.93
CA VAL A 191 -18.11 1.29 -7.52
C VAL A 191 -18.92 2.39 -6.87
N ILE A 192 -18.50 2.84 -5.69
CA ILE A 192 -19.13 3.95 -4.96
C ILE A 192 -18.07 4.95 -4.47
N PRO A 193 -18.44 6.19 -4.12
CA PRO A 193 -17.50 7.15 -3.57
C PRO A 193 -17.02 6.74 -2.16
N TRP A 194 -15.75 7.07 -1.86
CA TRP A 194 -15.16 6.97 -0.52
C TRP A 194 -15.66 8.08 0.40
N ASN A 195 -15.72 7.82 1.71
CA ASN A 195 -16.14 8.79 2.73
C ASN A 195 -17.56 9.35 2.54
N ASN A 196 -18.46 8.55 1.97
CA ASN A 196 -19.88 8.91 1.81
C ASN A 196 -20.77 7.84 2.46
N PRO A 197 -21.12 7.96 3.75
CA PRO A 197 -21.90 6.96 4.48
C PRO A 197 -23.31 6.77 3.91
N GLU A 198 -23.95 7.83 3.44
CA GLU A 198 -25.31 7.76 2.87
C GLU A 198 -25.36 6.88 1.61
N ILE A 199 -24.42 7.08 0.67
CA ILE A 199 -24.32 6.27 -0.55
C ILE A 199 -23.96 4.83 -0.21
N LEU A 200 -23.07 4.62 0.76
CA LEU A 200 -22.70 3.29 1.24
C LEU A 200 -23.94 2.53 1.75
N GLU A 201 -24.69 3.09 2.69
CA GLU A 201 -25.89 2.48 3.25
C GLU A 201 -26.95 2.20 2.21
N LYS A 202 -27.25 3.19 1.36
CA LYS A 202 -28.22 3.07 0.26
C LYS A 202 -27.85 1.95 -0.70
N THR A 203 -26.58 1.85 -1.08
CA THR A 203 -26.10 0.84 -2.03
C THR A 203 -26.13 -0.55 -1.41
N VAL A 204 -25.66 -0.72 -0.18
CA VAL A 204 -25.71 -2.01 0.51
C VAL A 204 -27.16 -2.48 0.64
N ARG A 205 -28.07 -1.63 1.10
CA ARG A 205 -29.50 -1.97 1.24
C ARG A 205 -30.12 -2.38 -0.10
N ALA A 206 -29.82 -1.70 -1.19
CA ALA A 206 -30.38 -1.98 -2.51
C ALA A 206 -29.91 -3.32 -3.09
N HIS A 207 -28.67 -3.72 -2.79
CA HIS A 207 -28.01 -4.89 -3.37
C HIS A 207 -27.77 -6.03 -2.37
N ALA A 208 -28.27 -5.96 -1.14
CA ALA A 208 -27.98 -6.91 -0.07
C ALA A 208 -28.15 -8.38 -0.47
N HIS A 209 -29.16 -8.70 -1.28
CA HIS A 209 -29.49 -10.07 -1.70
C HIS A 209 -28.46 -10.70 -2.66
N GLU A 210 -27.64 -9.90 -3.35
CA GLU A 210 -26.65 -10.34 -4.33
C GLU A 210 -25.20 -9.96 -3.95
N LEU A 211 -25.03 -9.20 -2.83
CA LEU A 211 -23.76 -8.63 -2.41
C LEU A 211 -23.02 -9.58 -1.46
N ALA A 212 -21.89 -10.12 -1.90
CA ALA A 212 -21.03 -10.97 -1.10
C ALA A 212 -20.22 -10.16 -0.07
N ALA A 213 -19.62 -9.07 -0.50
CA ALA A 213 -18.73 -8.29 0.36
C ALA A 213 -18.57 -6.83 -0.10
N ILE A 214 -18.09 -6.02 0.85
CA ILE A 214 -17.44 -4.74 0.58
C ILE A 214 -15.94 -4.94 0.78
N ILE A 215 -15.12 -4.50 -0.17
CA ILE A 215 -13.66 -4.41 -0.01
C ILE A 215 -13.23 -2.96 0.04
N MET A 216 -12.44 -2.58 1.05
CA MET A 216 -11.93 -1.22 1.22
C MET A 216 -10.51 -1.19 1.79
N GLU A 217 -9.73 -0.23 1.36
CA GLU A 217 -8.60 0.26 2.13
C GLU A 217 -9.17 1.03 3.33
N PRO A 218 -8.84 0.70 4.58
CA PRO A 218 -9.36 1.45 5.74
C PRO A 218 -8.81 2.88 5.83
N VAL A 219 -7.72 3.16 5.16
CA VAL A 219 -7.19 4.48 4.83
C VAL A 219 -6.91 4.49 3.33
N MET A 220 -7.47 5.41 2.59
CA MET A 220 -7.22 5.50 1.16
C MET A 220 -5.82 6.06 0.92
N MET A 221 -4.91 5.23 0.41
CA MET A 221 -3.48 5.53 0.41
C MET A 221 -3.02 6.34 -0.81
N ASP A 222 -3.45 5.95 -2.01
CA ASP A 222 -2.90 6.45 -3.28
C ASP A 222 -3.46 7.82 -3.72
N ILE A 223 -3.93 8.63 -2.78
CA ILE A 223 -4.37 10.02 -2.99
C ILE A 223 -3.77 10.99 -1.94
N GLY A 224 -2.60 10.67 -1.44
CA GLY A 224 -1.93 11.47 -0.42
C GLY A 224 -2.40 11.16 1.00
N ILE A 225 -2.82 9.93 1.25
CA ILE A 225 -3.28 9.40 2.54
C ILE A 225 -4.55 10.13 3.03
N ALA A 226 -5.71 9.67 2.56
CA ALA A 226 -7.00 10.17 3.03
C ALA A 226 -7.60 9.20 4.06
N PRO A 227 -7.56 9.55 5.36
CA PRO A 227 -8.19 8.73 6.40
C PRO A 227 -9.70 8.69 6.23
N PRO A 228 -10.36 7.68 6.82
CA PRO A 228 -11.82 7.67 6.90
C PRO A 228 -12.30 8.89 7.70
N GLU A 229 -13.41 9.49 7.29
CA GLU A 229 -14.10 10.48 8.11
C GLU A 229 -14.65 9.81 9.38
N GLN A 230 -14.83 10.60 10.42
CA GLN A 230 -15.27 10.10 11.73
C GLN A 230 -16.56 9.27 11.60
N GLY A 231 -16.56 8.06 12.13
CA GLY A 231 -17.72 7.15 12.11
C GLY A 231 -17.92 6.39 10.80
N TYR A 232 -17.11 6.62 9.76
CA TYR A 232 -17.32 5.98 8.45
C TYR A 232 -17.06 4.47 8.45
N LEU A 233 -15.99 4.01 9.11
CA LEU A 233 -15.69 2.58 9.23
C LEU A 233 -16.70 1.85 10.12
N GLU A 234 -17.15 2.49 11.17
CA GLU A 234 -18.22 1.99 12.07
C GLU A 234 -19.53 1.83 11.28
N THR A 235 -19.91 2.83 10.48
CA THR A 235 -21.07 2.74 9.58
C THR A 235 -20.92 1.59 8.60
N ALA A 236 -19.74 1.41 7.99
CA ALA A 236 -19.47 0.27 7.09
C ALA A 236 -19.63 -1.07 7.81
N ARG A 237 -19.14 -1.18 9.05
CA ARG A 237 -19.28 -2.39 9.87
C ARG A 237 -20.75 -2.66 10.26
N GLU A 238 -21.47 -1.63 10.65
CA GLU A 238 -22.87 -1.75 11.07
C GLU A 238 -23.78 -2.16 9.91
N VAL A 239 -23.68 -1.47 8.77
CA VAL A 239 -24.52 -1.75 7.60
C VAL A 239 -24.24 -3.14 7.01
N THR A 240 -22.95 -3.56 7.00
CA THR A 240 -22.61 -4.92 6.52
C THR A 240 -23.17 -5.99 7.44
N ARG A 241 -23.09 -5.86 8.74
CA ARG A 241 -23.70 -6.80 9.71
C ARG A 241 -25.21 -6.87 9.57
N LYS A 242 -25.88 -5.73 9.44
CA LYS A 242 -27.33 -5.63 9.32
C LYS A 242 -27.88 -6.37 8.08
N HIS A 243 -27.09 -6.49 7.04
CA HIS A 243 -27.50 -7.05 5.74
C HIS A 243 -26.79 -8.36 5.37
N ASP A 244 -26.09 -8.98 6.31
CA ASP A 244 -25.33 -10.24 6.09
C ASP A 244 -24.35 -10.14 4.90
N VAL A 245 -23.70 -8.99 4.76
CA VAL A 245 -22.64 -8.71 3.79
C VAL A 245 -21.30 -8.78 4.51
N LEU A 246 -20.27 -9.37 3.90
CA LEU A 246 -18.95 -9.41 4.54
C LEU A 246 -18.20 -8.08 4.36
N LEU A 247 -17.47 -7.68 5.39
CA LEU A 247 -16.55 -6.55 5.34
C LEU A 247 -15.12 -7.07 5.18
N ILE A 248 -14.44 -6.65 4.11
CA ILE A 248 -13.04 -6.97 3.83
C ILE A 248 -12.21 -5.71 3.98
N PHE A 249 -11.23 -5.69 4.89
CA PHE A 249 -10.22 -4.65 4.93
C PHE A 249 -9.01 -5.07 4.09
N ASP A 250 -8.67 -4.25 3.12
CA ASP A 250 -7.39 -4.34 2.45
C ASP A 250 -6.35 -3.59 3.27
N GLU A 251 -5.64 -4.35 4.07
CA GLU A 251 -4.55 -3.87 4.93
C GLU A 251 -3.16 -4.12 4.32
N VAL A 252 -3.08 -4.22 3.01
CA VAL A 252 -1.80 -4.44 2.31
C VAL A 252 -0.79 -3.32 2.62
N ILE A 253 -1.25 -2.08 2.83
CA ILE A 253 -0.39 -0.96 3.25
C ILE A 253 -0.47 -0.70 4.75
N THR A 254 -1.67 -0.65 5.32
CA THR A 254 -1.91 -0.27 6.71
C THR A 254 -1.49 -1.34 7.72
N GLY A 255 -1.56 -2.62 7.32
CA GLY A 255 -1.24 -3.76 8.15
C GLY A 255 0.20 -3.74 8.67
N PHE A 256 0.37 -3.99 9.96
CA PHE A 256 1.66 -3.97 10.68
C PHE A 256 2.41 -2.62 10.59
N ARG A 257 1.84 -1.62 9.93
CA ARG A 257 2.44 -0.29 9.77
C ARG A 257 1.74 0.76 10.60
N LEU A 258 0.41 0.87 10.52
CA LEU A 258 -0.36 1.87 11.26
C LEU A 258 -0.39 1.57 12.77
N ALA A 259 -0.51 0.29 13.08
CA ALA A 259 -0.40 -0.27 14.43
C ALA A 259 0.07 -1.73 14.30
N PRO A 260 0.48 -2.42 15.39
CA PRO A 260 0.83 -3.84 15.35
C PRO A 260 -0.24 -4.73 14.72
N GLY A 261 -1.51 -4.51 15.00
CA GLY A 261 -2.65 -5.21 14.40
C GLY A 261 -3.30 -4.47 13.22
N GLY A 262 -2.60 -3.48 12.64
CA GLY A 262 -3.09 -2.74 11.46
C GLY A 262 -4.15 -1.70 11.77
N ALA A 263 -4.89 -1.31 10.73
CA ALA A 263 -5.94 -0.29 10.83
C ALA A 263 -7.13 -0.77 11.67
N GLN A 264 -7.46 -2.06 11.66
CA GLN A 264 -8.53 -2.61 12.49
C GLN A 264 -8.26 -2.41 14.00
N GLN A 265 -7.00 -2.49 14.44
CA GLN A 265 -6.60 -2.15 15.80
C GLN A 265 -6.65 -0.64 16.04
N HIS A 266 -6.13 0.15 15.11
CA HIS A 266 -6.05 1.59 15.23
C HIS A 266 -7.43 2.27 15.33
N PHE A 267 -8.37 1.84 14.48
CA PHE A 267 -9.72 2.41 14.44
C PHE A 267 -10.74 1.64 15.31
N GLY A 268 -10.38 0.51 15.87
CA GLY A 268 -11.30 -0.30 16.70
C GLY A 268 -12.41 -0.99 15.92
N VAL A 269 -12.28 -1.12 14.60
CA VAL A 269 -13.28 -1.75 13.72
C VAL A 269 -12.76 -3.09 13.20
N LYS A 270 -13.39 -4.20 13.61
CA LYS A 270 -13.03 -5.56 13.21
C LYS A 270 -13.78 -5.98 11.94
N PRO A 271 -13.10 -6.20 10.79
CA PRO A 271 -13.72 -6.75 9.58
C PRO A 271 -13.93 -8.26 9.69
N ASP A 272 -14.63 -8.85 8.71
CA ASP A 272 -14.80 -10.30 8.61
C ASP A 272 -13.58 -10.99 8.00
N LEU A 273 -12.95 -10.33 7.03
CA LEU A 273 -11.71 -10.75 6.36
C LEU A 273 -10.74 -9.58 6.25
N SER A 274 -9.44 -9.85 6.24
CA SER A 274 -8.41 -8.85 5.94
C SER A 274 -7.31 -9.43 5.06
N SER A 275 -6.74 -8.58 4.19
CA SER A 275 -5.60 -8.92 3.33
C SER A 275 -4.37 -8.15 3.80
N PHE A 276 -3.24 -8.83 3.99
CA PHE A 276 -1.97 -8.27 4.41
C PHE A 276 -0.86 -8.62 3.41
N ALA A 277 0.12 -7.73 3.23
CA ALA A 277 1.35 -7.96 2.49
C ALA A 277 2.42 -6.93 2.88
N LYS A 278 3.26 -6.49 1.96
CA LYS A 278 4.23 -5.38 2.13
C LYS A 278 5.01 -5.45 3.45
N ALA A 279 4.63 -4.65 4.46
CA ALA A 279 5.32 -4.61 5.75
C ALA A 279 5.39 -5.99 6.43
N LEU A 280 4.42 -6.88 6.21
CA LEU A 280 4.47 -8.27 6.65
C LEU A 280 5.78 -8.95 6.26
N GLY A 281 6.18 -8.80 4.99
CA GLY A 281 7.33 -9.52 4.43
C GLY A 281 8.69 -8.84 4.65
N GLY A 282 8.72 -7.59 5.13
CA GLY A 282 9.99 -6.86 5.33
C GLY A 282 10.84 -6.73 4.06
N GLY A 283 10.22 -6.79 2.87
CA GLY A 283 10.87 -6.77 1.56
C GLY A 283 10.80 -8.09 0.79
N PHE A 284 10.39 -9.19 1.43
CA PHE A 284 10.16 -10.48 0.80
C PHE A 284 8.71 -10.64 0.31
N PRO A 285 8.49 -11.38 -0.79
CA PRO A 285 7.16 -11.63 -1.31
C PRO A 285 6.41 -12.62 -0.41
N ILE A 286 5.45 -12.11 0.34
CA ILE A 286 4.49 -12.87 1.13
C ILE A 286 3.25 -12.01 1.37
N SER A 287 2.12 -12.66 1.44
CA SER A 287 0.85 -12.07 1.87
C SER A 287 0.06 -13.03 2.74
N ALA A 288 -0.88 -12.49 3.49
CA ALA A 288 -1.77 -13.27 4.33
C ALA A 288 -3.22 -12.80 4.17
N ILE A 289 -4.15 -13.74 4.29
CA ILE A 289 -5.57 -13.46 4.46
C ILE A 289 -5.92 -13.95 5.86
N THR A 290 -6.53 -13.07 6.64
CA THR A 290 -7.02 -13.40 7.98
C THR A 290 -8.53 -13.24 8.04
N GLY A 291 -9.18 -13.92 8.97
CA GLY A 291 -10.61 -13.74 9.17
C GLY A 291 -11.23 -14.72 10.15
N ARG A 292 -12.55 -14.63 10.23
CA ARG A 292 -13.38 -15.43 11.12
C ARG A 292 -13.24 -16.93 10.83
N LYS A 293 -13.25 -17.72 11.89
CA LYS A 293 -13.14 -19.18 11.84
C LYS A 293 -14.22 -19.83 10.96
N ASP A 294 -15.48 -19.44 11.14
CA ASP A 294 -16.61 -20.00 10.41
C ASP A 294 -16.52 -19.79 8.88
N ILE A 295 -15.96 -18.67 8.44
CA ILE A 295 -15.68 -18.39 7.03
C ILE A 295 -14.55 -19.30 6.52
N PHE A 296 -13.46 -19.39 7.26
CA PHE A 296 -12.29 -20.19 6.87
C PHE A 296 -12.51 -21.71 6.96
N ASP A 297 -13.45 -22.16 7.76
CA ASP A 297 -13.86 -23.58 7.77
C ASP A 297 -14.45 -24.04 6.42
N GLN A 298 -14.78 -23.09 5.52
CA GLN A 298 -15.18 -23.36 4.14
C GLN A 298 -14.01 -23.42 3.15
N VAL A 299 -12.79 -23.12 3.60
CA VAL A 299 -11.58 -23.09 2.73
C VAL A 299 -10.83 -24.41 2.86
N GLY A 300 -10.56 -25.08 1.74
CA GLY A 300 -9.78 -26.33 1.74
C GLY A 300 -10.16 -27.30 0.64
N PRO A 301 -9.61 -28.53 0.68
CA PRO A 301 -9.91 -29.56 -0.33
C PRO A 301 -11.42 -29.88 -0.42
N GLY A 302 -11.95 -29.86 -1.65
CA GLY A 302 -13.37 -30.08 -1.91
C GLY A 302 -14.32 -28.94 -1.50
N ARG A 303 -13.76 -27.81 -1.12
CA ARG A 303 -14.46 -26.58 -0.70
C ARG A 303 -13.92 -25.38 -1.48
N ILE A 304 -13.90 -24.18 -0.85
CA ILE A 304 -13.34 -22.98 -1.50
C ILE A 304 -11.84 -23.16 -1.74
N MET A 305 -11.44 -23.08 -3.00
CA MET A 305 -10.05 -23.26 -3.43
C MET A 305 -9.17 -22.10 -3.00
N HIS A 306 -8.09 -22.43 -2.30
CA HIS A 306 -6.95 -21.55 -2.05
C HIS A 306 -5.68 -22.37 -2.23
N ALA A 307 -4.93 -22.11 -3.29
CA ALA A 307 -3.72 -22.84 -3.64
C ALA A 307 -2.67 -21.93 -4.29
N GLY A 308 -1.42 -22.31 -4.15
CA GLY A 308 -0.26 -21.67 -4.77
C GLY A 308 1.00 -22.42 -4.37
N THR A 309 1.86 -22.74 -5.34
CA THR A 309 3.10 -23.51 -5.12
C THR A 309 4.01 -22.88 -4.06
N PHE A 310 4.07 -21.56 -4.03
CA PHE A 310 4.95 -20.82 -3.12
C PHE A 310 4.24 -20.28 -1.86
N ASN A 311 2.97 -20.63 -1.64
CA ASN A 311 2.25 -20.22 -0.44
C ASN A 311 2.94 -20.81 0.79
N GLY A 312 3.20 -19.95 1.81
CA GLY A 312 3.96 -20.37 2.98
C GLY A 312 5.44 -20.67 2.67
N ASN A 313 6.04 -20.02 1.65
CA ASN A 313 7.45 -20.21 1.32
C ASN A 313 8.34 -19.99 2.56
N PRO A 314 9.20 -20.97 2.93
CA PRO A 314 9.99 -20.91 4.17
C PRO A 314 10.89 -19.67 4.28
N VAL A 315 11.53 -19.26 3.18
CA VAL A 315 12.41 -18.07 3.17
C VAL A 315 11.60 -16.79 3.39
N SER A 316 10.43 -16.68 2.77
CA SER A 316 9.52 -15.56 2.98
C SER A 316 8.92 -15.57 4.39
N CYS A 317 8.59 -16.73 4.94
CA CYS A 317 8.12 -16.89 6.32
C CYS A 317 9.20 -16.50 7.33
N ALA A 318 10.47 -16.90 7.12
CA ALA A 318 11.59 -16.48 7.95
C ALA A 318 11.76 -14.94 7.96
N ALA A 319 11.71 -14.31 6.80
CA ALA A 319 11.79 -12.85 6.69
C ALA A 319 10.61 -12.16 7.41
N ALA A 320 9.38 -12.66 7.21
CA ALA A 320 8.18 -12.10 7.81
C ALA A 320 8.18 -12.28 9.33
N TYR A 321 8.50 -13.46 9.83
CA TYR A 321 8.58 -13.75 11.25
C TYR A 321 9.63 -12.87 11.95
N ALA A 322 10.83 -12.74 11.36
CA ALA A 322 11.87 -11.86 11.88
C ALA A 322 11.43 -10.38 11.86
N THR A 323 10.73 -9.94 10.81
CA THR A 323 10.21 -8.57 10.70
C THR A 323 9.18 -8.28 11.79
N LEU A 324 8.17 -9.14 11.97
CA LEU A 324 7.12 -8.92 12.96
C LEU A 324 7.67 -9.03 14.39
N THR A 325 8.61 -9.95 14.64
CA THR A 325 9.28 -10.09 15.93
C THR A 325 10.07 -8.83 16.27
N GLU A 326 10.81 -8.28 15.32
CA GLU A 326 11.56 -7.04 15.52
C GLU A 326 10.63 -5.86 15.79
N LEU A 327 9.58 -5.67 14.98
CA LEU A 327 8.61 -4.60 15.14
C LEU A 327 7.91 -4.61 16.52
N THR A 328 7.70 -5.80 17.08
CA THR A 328 7.05 -5.95 18.40
C THR A 328 8.04 -6.04 19.57
N SER A 329 9.34 -6.00 19.29
CA SER A 329 10.36 -5.99 20.33
C SER A 329 10.31 -4.69 21.17
N ASN A 330 10.98 -4.70 22.33
CA ASN A 330 11.17 -3.52 23.19
C ASN A 330 9.85 -2.74 23.46
N SER A 331 8.78 -3.45 23.76
CA SER A 331 7.46 -2.82 24.10
C SER A 331 6.97 -1.81 23.04
N GLY A 332 7.19 -2.10 21.76
CA GLY A 332 6.69 -1.27 20.64
C GLY A 332 7.50 0.01 20.40
N GLU A 333 8.76 0.05 20.80
CA GLU A 333 9.66 1.21 20.57
C GLU A 333 9.75 1.58 19.08
N HIS A 334 9.77 0.59 18.19
CA HIS A 334 9.79 0.83 16.74
C HIS A 334 8.60 1.65 16.24
N TYR A 335 7.41 1.39 16.76
CA TYR A 335 6.20 2.17 16.42
C TYR A 335 6.27 3.59 16.97
N ARG A 336 6.72 3.78 18.22
CA ARG A 336 6.89 5.12 18.81
C ARG A 336 7.88 5.94 18.02
N ARG A 337 9.06 5.38 17.72
CA ARG A 337 10.09 6.04 16.90
C ARG A 337 9.59 6.41 15.51
N MET A 338 8.91 5.48 14.82
CA MET A 338 8.37 5.74 13.50
C MET A 338 7.31 6.86 13.53
N HIS A 339 6.50 6.91 14.59
CA HIS A 339 5.55 8.00 14.82
C HIS A 339 6.25 9.35 15.00
N GLU A 340 7.24 9.41 15.89
CA GLU A 340 8.01 10.64 16.16
C GLU A 340 8.70 11.18 14.90
N ILE A 341 9.34 10.31 14.14
CA ILE A 341 10.00 10.65 12.88
C ILE A 341 8.98 11.12 11.83
N GLY A 342 7.84 10.42 11.72
CA GLY A 342 6.76 10.80 10.81
C GLY A 342 6.14 12.15 11.18
N MET A 343 5.91 12.42 12.46
CA MET A 343 5.42 13.72 12.95
C MET A 343 6.42 14.85 12.64
N LYS A 344 7.70 14.65 12.92
CA LYS A 344 8.74 15.64 12.59
C LYS A 344 8.77 15.98 11.10
N LEU A 345 8.64 14.96 10.24
CA LEU A 345 8.58 15.16 8.80
C LEU A 345 7.33 15.95 8.40
N GLN A 346 6.17 15.55 8.89
CA GLN A 346 4.87 16.16 8.59
C GLN A 346 4.82 17.62 9.03
N ASP A 347 5.20 17.91 10.29
CA ASP A 347 5.21 19.25 10.85
C ASP A 347 6.22 20.16 10.14
N GLY A 348 7.41 19.63 9.86
CA GLY A 348 8.43 20.35 9.13
C GLY A 348 8.00 20.73 7.72
N LEU A 349 7.44 19.78 6.97
CA LEU A 349 6.91 20.06 5.62
C LEU A 349 5.72 21.04 5.67
N THR A 350 4.84 20.92 6.66
CA THR A 350 3.71 21.85 6.85
C THR A 350 4.17 23.29 7.04
N LYS A 351 5.20 23.51 7.88
CA LYS A 351 5.80 24.83 8.09
C LYS A 351 6.44 25.38 6.80
N ILE A 352 7.18 24.53 6.07
CA ILE A 352 7.85 24.92 4.83
C ILE A 352 6.82 25.29 3.75
N VAL A 353 5.80 24.47 3.54
CA VAL A 353 4.71 24.74 2.58
C VAL A 353 4.00 26.03 2.96
N GLY A 354 3.62 26.21 4.23
CA GLY A 354 2.95 27.43 4.71
C GLY A 354 3.73 28.73 4.52
N SER A 355 5.08 28.66 4.48
CA SER A 355 5.96 29.82 4.27
C SER A 355 6.45 29.98 2.83
N SER A 356 6.18 29.04 1.94
CA SER A 356 6.73 28.99 0.57
C SER A 356 6.00 29.89 -0.44
N GLY A 357 4.79 30.34 -0.12
CA GLY A 357 3.89 31.01 -1.09
C GLY A 357 3.34 30.09 -2.19
N VAL A 358 3.62 28.79 -2.11
CA VAL A 358 3.12 27.80 -3.07
C VAL A 358 1.75 27.28 -2.61
N GLU A 359 0.79 27.23 -3.52
CA GLU A 359 -0.53 26.68 -3.25
C GLU A 359 -0.42 25.14 -3.13
N ALA A 360 -0.29 24.65 -1.90
CA ALA A 360 -0.16 23.24 -1.57
C ALA A 360 -0.57 22.97 -0.12
N ILE A 361 -0.86 21.70 0.16
CA ILE A 361 -1.07 21.19 1.52
C ILE A 361 -0.12 20.04 1.83
N VAL A 362 0.07 19.76 3.12
CA VAL A 362 0.73 18.55 3.60
C VAL A 362 -0.32 17.68 4.26
N GLN A 363 -0.47 16.45 3.80
CA GLN A 363 -1.43 15.51 4.34
C GLN A 363 -0.75 14.17 4.63
N GLY A 364 -1.18 13.48 5.67
CA GLY A 364 -0.61 12.19 6.05
C GLY A 364 -1.09 11.69 7.41
N MET A 365 -0.58 10.53 7.76
CA MET A 365 -0.65 9.93 9.10
C MET A 365 0.78 9.48 9.44
N ALA A 366 1.31 9.95 10.55
CA ALA A 366 2.74 9.83 10.89
C ALA A 366 3.35 8.43 10.69
N HIS A 367 2.64 7.37 11.10
CA HIS A 367 3.10 5.99 10.91
C HIS A 367 3.06 5.52 9.45
N LEU A 368 2.08 5.97 8.68
CA LEU A 368 1.89 5.56 7.29
C LEU A 368 2.83 6.32 6.36
N GLY A 369 2.95 7.63 6.59
CA GLY A 369 3.75 8.53 5.77
C GLY A 369 3.09 9.87 5.58
N VAL A 370 3.65 10.67 4.67
CA VAL A 370 3.21 12.04 4.40
C VAL A 370 3.31 12.36 2.92
N GLN A 371 2.48 13.27 2.44
CA GLN A 371 2.54 13.76 1.06
C GLN A 371 2.32 15.27 0.99
N ILE A 372 3.03 15.93 0.08
CA ILE A 372 2.74 17.30 -0.36
C ILE A 372 1.80 17.20 -1.55
N LEU A 373 0.65 17.87 -1.48
CA LEU A 373 -0.36 17.91 -2.52
C LEU A 373 -0.50 19.35 -3.01
N PHE A 374 -0.23 19.59 -4.29
CA PHE A 374 -0.38 20.91 -4.92
C PHE A 374 -1.84 21.12 -5.33
N THR A 375 -2.63 21.67 -4.43
CA THR A 375 -4.08 21.84 -4.57
C THR A 375 -4.54 23.12 -3.84
N PRO A 376 -5.62 23.79 -4.29
CA PRO A 376 -6.23 24.89 -3.54
C PRO A 376 -7.08 24.41 -2.34
N LEU A 377 -7.36 23.13 -2.23
CA LEU A 377 -8.14 22.57 -1.14
C LEU A 377 -7.34 22.52 0.16
N LYS A 378 -8.04 22.56 1.29
CA LYS A 378 -7.41 22.44 2.62
C LYS A 378 -7.20 20.99 3.06
N LYS A 379 -7.90 20.04 2.44
CA LYS A 379 -7.84 18.60 2.72
C LYS A 379 -8.35 17.85 1.51
N ILE A 380 -7.77 16.70 1.24
CA ILE A 380 -8.25 15.71 0.25
C ILE A 380 -8.92 14.57 1.01
N ARG A 381 -10.18 14.30 0.74
CA ARG A 381 -11.01 13.30 1.44
C ARG A 381 -11.38 12.11 0.57
N ASN A 382 -11.34 12.27 -0.76
CA ASN A 382 -11.72 11.27 -1.73
C ASN A 382 -10.99 11.47 -3.08
N TYR A 383 -11.22 10.57 -4.02
CA TYR A 383 -10.56 10.62 -5.33
C TYR A 383 -10.94 11.84 -6.17
N ARG A 384 -12.20 12.33 -6.10
CA ARG A 384 -12.64 13.49 -6.86
C ARG A 384 -11.96 14.77 -6.41
N GLU A 385 -11.80 14.96 -5.12
CA GLU A 385 -11.03 16.08 -4.57
C GLU A 385 -9.54 15.98 -4.97
N PHE A 386 -8.99 14.76 -5.02
CA PHE A 386 -7.60 14.55 -5.46
C PHE A 386 -7.37 14.97 -6.93
N LEU A 387 -8.37 14.92 -7.81
CA LEU A 387 -8.25 15.35 -9.19
C LEU A 387 -7.96 16.86 -9.33
N THR A 388 -8.18 17.67 -8.29
CA THR A 388 -7.79 19.10 -8.25
C THR A 388 -6.29 19.30 -8.12
N CYS A 389 -5.54 18.23 -7.82
CA CYS A 389 -4.10 18.31 -7.57
C CYS A 389 -3.30 18.50 -8.87
N ASN A 390 -2.33 19.42 -8.83
CA ASN A 390 -1.45 19.71 -9.95
C ASN A 390 -0.29 18.71 -10.05
N GLY A 391 -0.46 17.66 -10.84
CA GLY A 391 0.56 16.62 -11.05
C GLY A 391 1.84 17.14 -11.73
N SER A 392 1.75 18.13 -12.62
CA SER A 392 2.91 18.72 -13.29
C SER A 392 3.80 19.46 -12.29
N LYS A 393 3.19 20.19 -11.36
CA LYS A 393 3.93 20.90 -10.29
C LYS A 393 4.59 19.92 -9.33
N PHE A 394 3.89 18.83 -8.99
CA PHE A 394 4.48 17.75 -8.19
C PHE A 394 5.67 17.09 -8.90
N ASN A 395 5.57 16.84 -10.21
CA ASN A 395 6.68 16.27 -10.97
C ASN A 395 7.90 17.21 -11.02
N ALA A 396 7.68 18.53 -11.09
CA ALA A 396 8.78 19.50 -10.95
C ALA A 396 9.43 19.44 -9.56
N TYR A 397 8.61 19.34 -8.50
CA TYR A 397 9.09 19.16 -7.13
C TYR A 397 9.90 17.86 -6.98
N HIS A 398 9.40 16.74 -7.48
CA HIS A 398 10.14 15.46 -7.49
C HIS A 398 11.52 15.58 -8.12
N LYS A 399 11.64 16.25 -9.27
CA LYS A 399 12.93 16.46 -9.94
C LYS A 399 13.93 17.23 -9.06
N GLU A 400 13.46 18.25 -8.36
CA GLU A 400 14.28 19.03 -7.47
C GLU A 400 14.68 18.29 -6.19
N MET A 401 13.79 17.45 -5.64
CA MET A 401 14.10 16.54 -4.53
C MET A 401 15.17 15.52 -4.92
N LEU A 402 15.03 14.88 -6.07
CA LEU A 402 16.00 13.90 -6.56
C LEU A 402 17.39 14.49 -6.75
N LYS A 403 17.50 15.71 -7.32
CA LYS A 403 18.77 16.43 -7.47
C LYS A 403 19.46 16.70 -6.13
N ARG A 404 18.72 16.72 -5.03
CA ARG A 404 19.21 16.96 -3.67
C ARG A 404 19.37 15.66 -2.86
N GLY A 405 19.36 14.51 -3.53
CA GLY A 405 19.59 13.21 -2.90
C GLY A 405 18.39 12.69 -2.10
N VAL A 406 17.17 13.10 -2.42
CA VAL A 406 15.94 12.58 -1.78
C VAL A 406 15.08 11.89 -2.84
N LEU A 407 14.89 10.59 -2.68
CA LEU A 407 14.12 9.76 -3.60
C LEU A 407 12.65 9.68 -3.11
N VAL A 408 11.78 10.40 -3.80
CA VAL A 408 10.32 10.31 -3.67
C VAL A 408 9.72 9.80 -4.98
N HIS A 409 8.49 9.30 -4.96
CA HIS A 409 7.83 8.87 -6.20
C HIS A 409 7.57 10.07 -7.13
N PRO A 410 7.67 9.92 -8.46
CA PRO A 410 7.47 11.01 -9.40
C PRO A 410 6.00 11.46 -9.54
N SER A 411 5.07 10.68 -9.04
CA SER A 411 3.64 10.99 -9.00
C SER A 411 3.17 11.23 -7.57
N GLN A 412 2.33 12.25 -7.37
CA GLN A 412 1.71 12.52 -6.06
C GLN A 412 0.68 11.47 -5.62
N TYR A 413 0.42 10.44 -6.44
CA TYR A 413 -0.36 9.27 -6.04
C TYR A 413 0.31 8.51 -4.90
N GLN A 414 1.63 8.37 -4.97
CA GLN A 414 2.42 7.67 -3.97
C GLN A 414 3.00 8.66 -2.96
N HIS A 415 2.86 8.34 -1.71
CA HIS A 415 3.33 9.16 -0.59
C HIS A 415 4.76 8.79 -0.16
N MET A 416 5.33 9.65 0.67
CA MET A 416 6.61 9.40 1.33
C MET A 416 6.40 8.45 2.51
N PHE A 417 6.88 7.22 2.41
CA PHE A 417 6.89 6.28 3.53
C PHE A 417 8.01 6.61 4.53
N VAL A 418 7.74 6.42 5.81
CA VAL A 418 8.79 6.42 6.84
C VAL A 418 9.09 5.00 7.29
N SER A 419 10.30 4.75 7.76
CA SER A 419 10.75 3.47 8.35
C SER A 419 11.42 3.70 9.69
N THR A 420 11.60 2.64 10.45
CA THR A 420 12.34 2.69 11.73
C THR A 420 13.82 3.05 11.55
N ALA A 421 14.34 2.93 10.32
CA ALA A 421 15.73 3.25 9.99
C ALA A 421 15.97 4.73 9.71
N HIS A 422 14.94 5.53 9.43
CA HIS A 422 15.10 6.98 9.27
C HIS A 422 15.54 7.63 10.56
N THR A 423 16.48 8.58 10.45
CA THR A 423 17.04 9.34 11.57
C THR A 423 16.54 10.79 11.55
N GLU A 424 16.76 11.51 12.65
CA GLU A 424 16.50 12.96 12.69
C GLU A 424 17.34 13.74 11.66
N ASP A 425 18.59 13.30 11.44
CA ASP A 425 19.46 13.89 10.43
C ASP A 425 18.90 13.68 9.01
N ASP A 426 18.35 12.50 8.72
CA ASP A 426 17.68 12.23 7.46
C ASP A 426 16.47 13.15 7.26
N ILE A 427 15.66 13.36 8.31
CA ILE A 427 14.52 14.28 8.25
C ILE A 427 15.00 15.72 8.04
N ASN A 428 16.01 16.19 8.76
CA ASN A 428 16.54 17.53 8.60
C ASN A 428 17.08 17.78 7.18
N LYS A 429 17.79 16.81 6.61
CA LYS A 429 18.24 16.85 5.21
C LYS A 429 17.09 16.92 4.23
N THR A 430 16.05 16.11 4.47
CA THR A 430 14.84 16.10 3.64
C THR A 430 14.08 17.41 3.69
N LEU A 431 13.91 17.99 4.88
CA LEU A 431 13.24 19.29 5.05
C LEU A 431 14.00 20.41 4.35
N LYS A 432 15.34 20.42 4.46
CA LYS A 432 16.18 21.37 3.72
C LYS A 432 16.00 21.20 2.20
N ALA A 433 16.08 19.98 1.72
CA ALA A 433 15.87 19.67 0.30
C ALA A 433 14.47 20.11 -0.18
N ALA A 434 13.42 19.87 0.61
CA ALA A 434 12.05 20.26 0.30
C ALA A 434 11.88 21.78 0.23
N GLN A 435 12.49 22.53 1.17
CA GLN A 435 12.45 23.99 1.17
C GLN A 435 13.11 24.56 -0.09
N GLU A 436 14.28 24.04 -0.45
CA GLU A 436 15.00 24.47 -1.66
C GLU A 436 14.27 24.05 -2.94
N ALA A 437 13.65 22.86 -2.95
CA ALA A 437 12.88 22.36 -4.08
C ALA A 437 11.62 23.21 -4.33
N LEU A 438 10.86 23.54 -3.28
CA LEU A 438 9.70 24.43 -3.40
C LEU A 438 10.09 25.82 -3.91
N LYS A 439 11.20 26.37 -3.43
CA LYS A 439 11.72 27.66 -3.88
C LYS A 439 12.15 27.65 -5.35
N ALA A 440 12.58 26.50 -5.88
CA ALA A 440 13.00 26.36 -7.28
C ALA A 440 11.84 26.23 -8.25
N ILE A 441 10.62 25.91 -7.77
CA ILE A 441 9.40 25.69 -8.58
C ILE A 441 8.31 26.75 -8.32
N SER A 442 8.59 27.73 -7.46
CA SER A 442 7.70 28.86 -7.14
C SER A 442 7.59 29.84 -8.28
#